data_2fb2f67611b6cd2a86a1c73b4aa584e3
#
_entry.id   2fb2f67611b6cd2a86a1c73b4aa584e3
#
_cell.length_a   1.000
_cell.length_b   1.000
_cell.length_c   1.000
_cell.angle_alpha   90.00
_cell.angle_beta   90.00
_cell.angle_gamma   90.00
#
_symmetry.space_group_name_H-M   'P 1'
#
loop_
_entity.id
_entity.type
_entity.pdbx_description
1 polymer ?
#
loop_
_entity_poly.entity_id
_entity_poly.type
_entity_poly.pdbx_seq_one_letter_code
_entity_poly.pdbx_strand_id
1 'polypeptide(L)'
;VNSRCRRAAPALALGLAALLFPQQASASPTAAPDPVVFVHGWNSSGSTWDTMAGRFRAAGWPDDRLHQWTYPSGQSNATTAAALAAEVDRVLAATGAARVDLVAHSMGSLSSRYYLRNLGGTAKVDAWVSLAGPNHGTDAARLCGGPACTEMRPGSAFLQALNTGDETPGATRYATWASPCDVFVRPASTVALAGAENRTTACLGHTDLHRDAAVHADVAAHIG
;
A
#
# COMPACT_ATOMS: atom_id res chain seq x y z
N VAL A 1 -59.85 38.87 74.93
CA VAL A 1 -58.64 39.10 74.12
C VAL A 1 -58.11 37.73 73.71
N ASN A 2 -58.39 37.36 72.43
CA ASN A 2 -58.05 35.99 71.89
C ASN A 2 -56.72 36.06 71.17
N SER A 3 -55.77 35.29 71.67
CA SER A 3 -54.46 35.03 71.03
C SER A 3 -54.54 33.69 70.31
N ARG A 4 -54.50 33.69 68.94
CA ARG A 4 -54.47 32.51 68.14
C ARG A 4 -53.00 32.11 67.87
N CYS A 5 -52.56 30.99 68.42
CA CYS A 5 -51.31 30.33 68.09
C CYS A 5 -51.41 29.72 66.68
N ARG A 6 -50.55 30.19 65.74
CA ARG A 6 -50.36 29.54 64.46
C ARG A 6 -49.21 28.52 64.57
N ARG A 7 -49.55 27.27 64.37
CA ARG A 7 -48.57 26.18 64.26
C ARG A 7 -47.95 26.20 62.85
N ALA A 8 -46.63 26.32 62.82
CA ALA A 8 -45.87 26.15 61.57
C ALA A 8 -45.62 24.68 61.31
N ALA A 9 -45.94 24.21 60.13
CA ALA A 9 -45.60 22.85 59.63
C ALA A 9 -44.20 22.86 59.01
N PRO A 10 -43.38 21.81 59.21
CA PRO A 10 -42.08 21.74 58.56
C PRO A 10 -42.24 21.27 57.12
N ALA A 11 -41.66 22.00 56.16
CA ALA A 11 -41.53 21.59 54.79
C ALA A 11 -40.41 20.51 54.64
N LEU A 12 -40.80 19.33 54.23
CA LEU A 12 -39.86 18.26 53.90
C LEU A 12 -39.27 18.53 52.50
N ALA A 13 -38.02 18.90 52.43
CA ALA A 13 -37.29 19.04 51.16
C ALA A 13 -36.80 17.64 50.70
N LEU A 14 -37.43 17.03 49.70
CA LEU A 14 -36.91 15.89 49.00
C LEU A 14 -35.72 16.29 48.11
N GLY A 15 -34.51 15.99 48.54
CA GLY A 15 -33.30 16.11 47.72
C GLY A 15 -33.27 15.04 46.64
N LEU A 16 -33.43 15.44 45.36
CA LEU A 16 -33.21 14.58 44.20
C LEU A 16 -31.69 14.40 44.02
N ALA A 17 -31.16 13.24 44.45
CA ALA A 17 -29.76 12.90 44.15
C ALA A 17 -29.67 12.45 42.68
N ALA A 18 -29.15 13.33 41.82
CA ALA A 18 -28.83 12.99 40.44
C ALA A 18 -27.64 12.02 40.43
N LEU A 19 -27.90 10.74 40.11
CA LEU A 19 -26.87 9.75 39.83
C LEU A 19 -26.16 10.11 38.54
N LEU A 20 -24.97 10.70 38.64
CA LEU A 20 -24.05 10.90 37.51
C LEU A 20 -23.48 9.55 37.12
N PHE A 21 -24.07 8.91 36.12
CA PHE A 21 -23.43 7.77 35.46
C PHE A 21 -22.25 8.28 34.63
N PRO A 22 -21.03 7.72 34.77
CA PRO A 22 -19.93 8.06 33.90
C PRO A 22 -20.29 7.63 32.47
N GLN A 23 -20.41 8.60 31.59
CA GLN A 23 -20.61 8.37 30.16
C GLN A 23 -19.33 7.75 29.62
N GLN A 24 -19.36 6.43 29.36
CA GLN A 24 -18.26 5.75 28.67
C GLN A 24 -18.12 6.39 27.29
N ALA A 25 -17.02 7.11 27.07
CA ALA A 25 -16.65 7.57 25.76
C ALA A 25 -16.49 6.34 24.85
N SER A 26 -17.42 6.12 23.95
CA SER A 26 -17.27 5.13 22.89
C SER A 26 -16.07 5.53 22.08
N ALA A 27 -15.00 4.72 22.08
CA ALA A 27 -13.89 4.90 21.17
C ALA A 27 -14.46 4.91 19.75
N SER A 28 -14.18 5.96 19.00
CA SER A 28 -14.53 6.00 17.57
C SER A 28 -13.87 4.78 16.91
N PRO A 29 -14.57 4.01 16.07
CA PRO A 29 -13.95 2.91 15.36
C PRO A 29 -12.77 3.48 14.58
N THR A 30 -11.58 2.95 14.82
CA THR A 30 -10.41 3.23 13.97
C THR A 30 -10.81 2.91 12.54
N ALA A 31 -10.61 3.85 11.63
CA ALA A 31 -10.89 3.63 10.22
C ALA A 31 -10.14 2.36 9.76
N ALA A 32 -10.80 1.53 8.96
CA ALA A 32 -10.14 0.35 8.41
C ALA A 32 -8.95 0.78 7.55
N PRO A 33 -7.84 0.03 7.54
CA PRO A 33 -6.68 0.37 6.72
C PRO A 33 -7.06 0.42 5.23
N ASP A 34 -6.32 1.18 4.45
CA ASP A 34 -6.51 1.22 3.01
C ASP A 34 -6.29 -0.18 2.41
N PRO A 35 -7.04 -0.57 1.35
CA PRO A 35 -6.84 -1.85 0.69
C PRO A 35 -5.46 -1.90 0.02
N VAL A 36 -4.78 -3.04 0.15
CA VAL A 36 -3.50 -3.30 -0.49
C VAL A 36 -3.72 -4.08 -1.77
N VAL A 37 -3.28 -3.54 -2.90
CA VAL A 37 -3.22 -4.25 -4.18
C VAL A 37 -1.80 -4.71 -4.43
N PHE A 38 -1.60 -6.02 -4.44
CA PHE A 38 -0.31 -6.64 -4.68
C PHE A 38 -0.10 -6.89 -6.18
N VAL A 39 1.00 -6.35 -6.72
CA VAL A 39 1.35 -6.39 -8.15
C VAL A 39 2.59 -7.24 -8.36
N HIS A 40 2.42 -8.45 -8.92
CA HIS A 40 3.51 -9.41 -9.10
C HIS A 40 4.47 -9.03 -10.25
N GLY A 41 5.59 -9.74 -10.35
CA GLY A 41 6.59 -9.56 -11.39
C GLY A 41 6.33 -10.36 -12.67
N TRP A 42 7.31 -10.34 -13.58
CA TRP A 42 7.28 -11.10 -14.82
C TRP A 42 7.22 -12.62 -14.56
N ASN A 43 6.45 -13.34 -15.37
CA ASN A 43 6.25 -14.79 -15.29
C ASN A 43 5.82 -15.29 -13.90
N SER A 44 4.96 -14.53 -13.23
CA SER A 44 4.44 -14.81 -11.89
C SER A 44 2.90 -14.68 -11.85
N SER A 45 2.33 -14.77 -10.67
CA SER A 45 0.89 -14.62 -10.41
C SER A 45 0.65 -14.02 -9.02
N GLY A 46 -0.60 -13.74 -8.69
CA GLY A 46 -0.99 -13.23 -7.36
C GLY A 46 -0.57 -14.13 -6.21
N SER A 47 -0.49 -15.45 -6.41
CA SER A 47 -0.08 -16.41 -5.36
C SER A 47 1.36 -16.19 -4.84
N THR A 48 2.20 -15.47 -5.57
CA THR A 48 3.54 -15.09 -5.06
C THR A 48 3.47 -14.31 -3.76
N TRP A 49 2.33 -13.66 -3.50
CA TRP A 49 2.08 -12.82 -2.34
C TRP A 49 1.48 -13.55 -1.12
N ASP A 50 1.22 -14.87 -1.20
CA ASP A 50 0.56 -15.63 -0.13
C ASP A 50 1.23 -15.43 1.23
N THR A 51 2.56 -15.45 1.28
CA THR A 51 3.33 -15.24 2.52
C THR A 51 3.17 -13.81 3.06
N MET A 52 3.29 -12.79 2.19
CA MET A 52 3.15 -11.38 2.59
C MET A 52 1.72 -11.10 3.04
N ALA A 53 0.72 -11.49 2.26
CA ALA A 53 -0.70 -11.32 2.60
C ALA A 53 -1.05 -12.07 3.90
N GLY A 54 -0.51 -13.27 4.11
CA GLY A 54 -0.65 -14.01 5.36
C GLY A 54 -0.10 -13.25 6.58
N ARG A 55 1.01 -12.53 6.43
CA ARG A 55 1.58 -11.68 7.49
C ARG A 55 0.72 -10.46 7.75
N PHE A 56 0.17 -9.82 6.71
CA PHE A 56 -0.77 -8.71 6.86
C PHE A 56 -2.03 -9.15 7.63
N ARG A 57 -2.59 -10.33 7.31
CA ARG A 57 -3.71 -10.91 8.08
C ARG A 57 -3.35 -11.09 9.55
N ALA A 58 -2.18 -11.67 9.81
CA ALA A 58 -1.69 -11.88 11.17
C ALA A 58 -1.46 -10.55 11.92
N ALA A 59 -1.17 -9.46 11.19
CA ALA A 59 -1.05 -8.11 11.72
C ALA A 59 -2.39 -7.37 11.85
N GLY A 60 -3.52 -8.02 11.52
CA GLY A 60 -4.87 -7.48 11.71
C GLY A 60 -5.50 -6.83 10.49
N TRP A 61 -4.89 -6.91 9.29
CA TRP A 61 -5.55 -6.47 8.05
C TRP A 61 -6.70 -7.41 7.69
N PRO A 62 -7.92 -6.89 7.44
CA PRO A 62 -9.03 -7.71 7.01
C PRO A 62 -8.77 -8.35 5.63
N ASP A 63 -9.32 -9.55 5.39
CA ASP A 63 -9.13 -10.27 4.12
C ASP A 63 -9.64 -9.48 2.90
N ASP A 64 -10.73 -8.74 3.05
CA ASP A 64 -11.32 -7.91 2.01
C ASP A 64 -10.50 -6.66 1.69
N ARG A 65 -9.39 -6.44 2.39
CA ARG A 65 -8.41 -5.38 2.17
C ARG A 65 -7.12 -5.87 1.52
N LEU A 66 -6.99 -7.16 1.18
CA LEU A 66 -5.76 -7.75 0.65
C LEU A 66 -6.01 -8.38 -0.74
N HIS A 67 -5.65 -7.68 -1.79
CA HIS A 67 -5.96 -8.04 -3.17
C HIS A 67 -4.71 -8.54 -3.91
N GLN A 68 -4.56 -9.86 -4.02
CA GLN A 68 -3.47 -10.51 -4.74
C GLN A 68 -3.82 -10.59 -6.23
N TRP A 69 -3.57 -9.51 -6.97
CA TRP A 69 -3.96 -9.39 -8.36
C TRP A 69 -3.11 -10.26 -9.29
N THR A 70 -3.76 -11.00 -10.20
CA THR A 70 -3.12 -11.80 -11.25
C THR A 70 -3.41 -11.21 -12.62
N TYR A 71 -2.38 -11.06 -13.45
CA TYR A 71 -2.47 -10.50 -14.79
C TYR A 71 -1.46 -11.16 -15.75
N PRO A 72 -1.68 -11.10 -17.07
CA PRO A 72 -0.71 -11.57 -18.06
C PRO A 72 0.55 -10.71 -18.04
N SER A 73 1.66 -11.23 -17.54
CA SER A 73 2.90 -10.46 -17.31
C SER A 73 3.84 -10.37 -18.51
N GLY A 74 3.50 -10.98 -19.66
CA GLY A 74 4.30 -10.90 -20.89
C GLY A 74 3.97 -9.70 -21.79
N GLN A 75 2.87 -9.02 -21.54
CA GLN A 75 2.43 -7.83 -22.27
C GLN A 75 3.23 -6.57 -21.88
N SER A 76 3.03 -5.45 -22.59
CA SER A 76 3.70 -4.20 -22.22
C SER A 76 3.29 -3.72 -20.82
N ASN A 77 4.20 -3.03 -20.14
CA ASN A 77 3.91 -2.44 -18.83
C ASN A 77 2.81 -1.36 -18.92
N ALA A 78 2.69 -0.66 -20.04
CA ALA A 78 1.60 0.29 -20.26
C ALA A 78 0.24 -0.41 -20.35
N THR A 79 0.16 -1.57 -21.04
CA THR A 79 -1.06 -2.39 -21.08
C THR A 79 -1.42 -2.93 -19.68
N THR A 80 -0.43 -3.41 -18.95
CA THR A 80 -0.62 -3.86 -17.56
C THR A 80 -1.07 -2.72 -16.65
N ALA A 81 -0.52 -1.52 -16.83
CA ALA A 81 -0.91 -0.34 -16.07
C ALA A 81 -2.38 0.06 -16.31
N ALA A 82 -2.87 -0.06 -17.54
CA ALA A 82 -4.29 0.18 -17.84
C ALA A 82 -5.20 -0.85 -17.16
N ALA A 83 -4.80 -2.11 -17.14
CA ALA A 83 -5.52 -3.16 -16.43
C ALA A 83 -5.46 -2.96 -14.90
N LEU A 84 -4.32 -2.48 -14.36
CA LEU A 84 -4.18 -2.13 -12.94
C LEU A 84 -5.10 -0.97 -12.56
N ALA A 85 -5.26 0.03 -13.42
CA ALA A 85 -6.21 1.13 -13.19
C ALA A 85 -7.64 0.60 -12.98
N ALA A 86 -8.09 -0.33 -13.83
CA ALA A 86 -9.39 -0.97 -13.69
C ALA A 86 -9.50 -1.83 -12.41
N GLU A 87 -8.42 -2.54 -12.05
CA GLU A 87 -8.39 -3.32 -10.80
C GLU A 87 -8.46 -2.42 -9.57
N VAL A 88 -7.74 -1.30 -9.54
CA VAL A 88 -7.82 -0.31 -8.45
C VAL A 88 -9.25 0.22 -8.34
N ASP A 89 -9.89 0.56 -9.45
CA ASP A 89 -11.29 1.04 -9.44
C ASP A 89 -12.26 -0.01 -8.91
N ARG A 90 -12.06 -1.27 -9.28
CA ARG A 90 -12.84 -2.40 -8.75
C ARG A 90 -12.65 -2.55 -7.24
N VAL A 91 -11.42 -2.45 -6.74
CA VAL A 91 -11.11 -2.55 -5.31
C VAL A 91 -11.74 -1.41 -4.53
N LEU A 92 -11.61 -0.17 -5.00
CA LEU A 92 -12.22 1.00 -4.37
C LEU A 92 -13.75 0.87 -4.31
N ALA A 93 -14.38 0.42 -5.39
CA ALA A 93 -15.83 0.20 -5.43
C ALA A 93 -16.28 -0.92 -4.47
N ALA A 94 -15.50 -2.00 -4.35
CA ALA A 94 -15.84 -3.13 -3.50
C ALA A 94 -15.65 -2.82 -2.01
N THR A 95 -14.66 -2.00 -1.66
CA THR A 95 -14.28 -1.73 -0.26
C THR A 95 -14.84 -0.42 0.30
N GLY A 96 -15.32 0.47 -0.57
CA GLY A 96 -15.73 1.82 -0.20
C GLY A 96 -14.56 2.71 0.26
N ALA A 97 -13.32 2.27 0.10
CA ALA A 97 -12.14 3.05 0.45
C ALA A 97 -11.94 4.21 -0.52
N ALA A 98 -11.35 5.31 -0.06
CA ALA A 98 -11.02 6.46 -0.91
C ALA A 98 -9.73 6.25 -1.70
N ARG A 99 -8.79 5.46 -1.17
CA ARG A 99 -7.48 5.16 -1.73
C ARG A 99 -7.12 3.69 -1.54
N VAL A 100 -6.09 3.26 -2.25
CA VAL A 100 -5.42 1.96 -2.07
C VAL A 100 -3.94 2.16 -1.83
N ASP A 101 -3.28 1.13 -1.27
CA ASP A 101 -1.83 1.00 -1.30
C ASP A 101 -1.43 0.02 -2.39
N LEU A 102 -0.34 0.30 -3.10
CA LEU A 102 0.24 -0.60 -4.09
C LEU A 102 1.54 -1.20 -3.54
N VAL A 103 1.59 -2.52 -3.45
CA VAL A 103 2.82 -3.25 -3.12
C VAL A 103 3.24 -4.07 -4.34
N ALA A 104 4.30 -3.63 -4.99
CA ALA A 104 4.77 -4.19 -6.25
C ALA A 104 6.11 -4.92 -6.07
N HIS A 105 6.31 -5.99 -6.84
CA HIS A 105 7.56 -6.73 -6.91
C HIS A 105 8.11 -6.75 -8.33
N SER A 106 9.43 -6.55 -8.48
CA SER A 106 10.12 -6.70 -9.76
C SER A 106 9.49 -5.85 -10.86
N MET A 107 9.19 -6.43 -12.02
CA MET A 107 8.52 -5.77 -13.15
C MET A 107 7.21 -5.06 -12.76
N GLY A 108 6.46 -5.59 -11.79
CA GLY A 108 5.21 -4.97 -11.31
C GLY A 108 5.39 -3.52 -10.85
N SER A 109 6.60 -3.17 -10.41
CA SER A 109 6.97 -1.79 -10.05
C SER A 109 6.91 -0.86 -11.28
N LEU A 110 7.28 -1.33 -12.45
CA LEU A 110 7.25 -0.51 -13.68
C LEU A 110 5.82 -0.25 -14.14
N SER A 111 4.99 -1.29 -14.17
CA SER A 111 3.59 -1.17 -14.55
C SER A 111 2.83 -0.25 -13.58
N SER A 112 3.04 -0.40 -12.28
CA SER A 112 2.39 0.43 -11.27
C SER A 112 2.89 1.88 -11.28
N ARG A 113 4.18 2.13 -11.51
CA ARG A 113 4.69 3.50 -11.72
C ARG A 113 4.10 4.15 -12.98
N TYR A 114 3.94 3.38 -14.07
CA TYR A 114 3.29 3.89 -15.27
C TYR A 114 1.84 4.30 -14.99
N TYR A 115 1.10 3.50 -14.22
CA TYR A 115 -0.25 3.84 -13.76
C TYR A 115 -0.26 5.15 -12.95
N LEU A 116 0.62 5.27 -11.97
CA LEU A 116 0.72 6.48 -11.14
C LEU A 116 0.99 7.73 -11.98
N ARG A 117 1.98 7.64 -12.86
CA ARG A 117 2.47 8.78 -13.62
C ARG A 117 1.56 9.20 -14.78
N ASN A 118 1.02 8.22 -15.53
CA ASN A 118 0.41 8.48 -16.83
C ASN A 118 -1.10 8.26 -16.86
N LEU A 119 -1.67 7.56 -15.88
CA LEU A 119 -3.08 7.17 -15.88
C LEU A 119 -3.85 7.71 -14.65
N GLY A 120 -3.32 8.73 -13.98
CA GLY A 120 -4.00 9.41 -12.87
C GLY A 120 -4.00 8.62 -11.55
N GLY A 121 -3.14 7.60 -11.41
CA GLY A 121 -3.07 6.75 -10.23
C GLY A 121 -2.76 7.49 -8.94
N THR A 122 -2.03 8.60 -8.99
CA THR A 122 -1.68 9.41 -7.80
C THR A 122 -2.88 9.99 -7.06
N ALA A 123 -4.04 10.10 -7.72
CA ALA A 123 -5.28 10.52 -7.06
C ALA A 123 -5.93 9.39 -6.22
N LYS A 124 -5.58 8.13 -6.48
CA LYS A 124 -6.21 6.93 -5.92
C LYS A 124 -5.27 6.08 -5.06
N VAL A 125 -3.96 6.37 -5.07
CA VAL A 125 -2.94 5.60 -4.36
C VAL A 125 -2.33 6.45 -3.25
N ASP A 126 -2.41 5.94 -2.01
CA ASP A 126 -1.82 6.60 -0.85
C ASP A 126 -0.33 6.29 -0.74
N ALA A 127 0.02 5.01 -0.75
CA ALA A 127 1.41 4.58 -0.73
C ALA A 127 1.74 3.61 -1.87
N TRP A 128 2.96 3.74 -2.38
CA TRP A 128 3.52 2.84 -3.38
C TRP A 128 4.84 2.25 -2.89
N VAL A 129 4.91 0.93 -2.91
CA VAL A 129 6.04 0.12 -2.49
C VAL A 129 6.61 -0.66 -3.67
N SER A 130 7.93 -0.60 -3.84
CA SER A 130 8.67 -1.35 -4.86
C SER A 130 9.69 -2.28 -4.21
N LEU A 131 9.42 -3.58 -4.25
CA LEU A 131 10.35 -4.61 -3.82
C LEU A 131 11.17 -5.07 -5.04
N ALA A 132 12.46 -4.79 -5.06
CA ALA A 132 13.37 -5.15 -6.15
C ALA A 132 12.86 -4.73 -7.54
N GLY A 133 12.21 -3.58 -7.67
CA GLY A 133 11.76 -3.06 -8.96
C GLY A 133 12.95 -2.60 -9.82
N PRO A 134 13.05 -3.02 -11.10
CA PRO A 134 14.09 -2.55 -12.00
C PRO A 134 13.77 -1.12 -12.52
N ASN A 135 13.67 -0.16 -11.60
CA ASN A 135 13.18 1.18 -11.90
C ASN A 135 14.03 1.93 -12.93
N HIS A 136 15.33 1.62 -13.01
CA HIS A 136 16.25 2.09 -14.06
C HIS A 136 16.73 0.97 -14.97
N GLY A 137 16.04 -0.19 -14.95
CA GLY A 137 16.28 -1.34 -15.79
C GLY A 137 17.17 -2.40 -15.17
N THR A 138 17.26 -3.53 -15.85
CA THR A 138 18.16 -4.64 -15.50
C THR A 138 18.67 -5.36 -16.75
N ASP A 139 19.93 -5.77 -16.74
CA ASP A 139 20.51 -6.54 -17.83
C ASP A 139 19.94 -7.98 -17.89
N ALA A 140 19.40 -8.51 -16.80
CA ALA A 140 18.69 -9.80 -16.82
C ALA A 140 17.52 -9.82 -17.81
N ALA A 141 16.93 -8.67 -18.12
CA ALA A 141 15.87 -8.52 -19.12
C ALA A 141 16.31 -8.79 -20.57
N ARG A 142 17.63 -8.98 -20.81
CA ARG A 142 18.15 -9.44 -22.10
C ARG A 142 18.01 -10.96 -22.29
N LEU A 143 17.77 -11.68 -21.19
CA LEU A 143 17.61 -13.15 -21.21
C LEU A 143 16.16 -13.58 -21.45
N CYS A 144 15.24 -12.65 -21.59
CA CYS A 144 13.85 -12.94 -21.91
C CYS A 144 13.37 -12.13 -23.11
N GLY A 145 12.19 -12.52 -23.66
CA GLY A 145 11.60 -11.93 -24.85
C GLY A 145 10.25 -11.25 -24.60
N GLY A 146 9.77 -10.56 -25.61
CA GLY A 146 8.49 -9.87 -25.58
C GLY A 146 8.56 -8.42 -25.06
N PRO A 147 7.41 -7.72 -25.11
CA PRO A 147 7.34 -6.29 -24.79
C PRO A 147 7.82 -5.96 -23.37
N ALA A 148 7.34 -6.68 -22.37
CA ALA A 148 7.72 -6.49 -20.98
C ALA A 148 9.25 -6.57 -20.75
N CYS A 149 9.89 -7.58 -21.32
CA CYS A 149 11.34 -7.75 -21.22
C CYS A 149 12.10 -6.62 -21.94
N THR A 150 11.64 -6.19 -23.10
CA THR A 150 12.24 -5.07 -23.83
C THR A 150 12.17 -3.78 -23.02
N GLU A 151 11.03 -3.52 -22.40
CA GLU A 151 10.81 -2.33 -21.57
C GLU A 151 11.66 -2.32 -20.29
N MET A 152 11.97 -3.48 -19.69
CA MET A 152 12.83 -3.61 -18.51
C MET A 152 14.34 -3.41 -18.81
N ARG A 153 14.76 -3.38 -20.08
CA ARG A 153 16.18 -3.23 -20.43
C ARG A 153 16.68 -1.83 -20.10
N PRO A 154 17.88 -1.68 -19.52
CA PRO A 154 18.47 -0.38 -19.27
C PRO A 154 18.48 0.48 -20.55
N GLY A 155 18.06 1.73 -20.42
CA GLY A 155 18.02 2.67 -21.54
C GLY A 155 16.88 2.42 -22.55
N SER A 156 15.93 1.55 -22.27
CA SER A 156 14.73 1.41 -23.12
C SER A 156 13.95 2.73 -23.23
N ALA A 157 13.29 2.96 -24.36
CA ALA A 157 12.44 4.14 -24.54
C ALA A 157 11.35 4.24 -23.45
N PHE A 158 10.83 3.08 -23.00
CA PHE A 158 9.87 3.01 -21.91
C PHE A 158 10.45 3.59 -20.61
N LEU A 159 11.63 3.13 -20.17
CA LEU A 159 12.27 3.62 -18.95
C LEU A 159 12.72 5.07 -19.06
N GLN A 160 13.21 5.50 -20.23
CA GLN A 160 13.55 6.90 -20.44
C GLN A 160 12.32 7.80 -20.24
N ALA A 161 11.18 7.44 -20.84
CA ALA A 161 9.94 8.18 -20.67
C ALA A 161 9.41 8.13 -19.22
N LEU A 162 9.50 6.95 -18.57
CA LEU A 162 9.01 6.75 -17.21
C LEU A 162 9.85 7.51 -16.15
N ASN A 163 11.13 7.72 -16.41
CA ASN A 163 12.06 8.37 -15.47
C ASN A 163 12.34 9.84 -15.82
N THR A 164 11.72 10.40 -16.88
CA THR A 164 11.91 11.80 -17.24
C THR A 164 11.26 12.73 -16.21
N GLY A 165 12.01 13.67 -15.63
CA GLY A 165 11.51 14.66 -14.67
C GLY A 165 11.27 14.08 -13.28
N ASP A 166 10.09 14.32 -12.69
CA ASP A 166 9.74 13.83 -11.35
C ASP A 166 9.45 12.32 -11.39
N GLU A 167 10.26 11.52 -10.69
CA GLU A 167 10.10 10.06 -10.63
C GLU A 167 9.03 9.62 -9.63
N THR A 168 8.61 10.53 -8.74
CA THR A 168 7.67 10.27 -7.63
C THR A 168 6.53 11.31 -7.60
N PRO A 169 5.76 11.43 -8.70
CA PRO A 169 4.78 12.51 -8.84
C PRO A 169 3.64 12.44 -7.84
N GLY A 170 3.08 13.61 -7.52
CA GLY A 170 1.88 13.73 -6.70
C GLY A 170 2.12 13.65 -5.21
N ALA A 171 1.06 13.28 -4.46
CA ALA A 171 1.09 13.17 -3.00
C ALA A 171 1.26 11.72 -2.51
N THR A 172 1.38 10.76 -3.41
CA THR A 172 1.64 9.35 -3.07
C THR A 172 2.96 9.22 -2.33
N ARG A 173 3.00 8.43 -1.27
CA ARG A 173 4.23 8.10 -0.53
C ARG A 173 4.97 6.99 -1.27
N TYR A 174 6.19 7.24 -1.71
CA TYR A 174 6.98 6.27 -2.48
C TYR A 174 8.09 5.66 -1.63
N ALA A 175 8.23 4.33 -1.67
CA ALA A 175 9.35 3.64 -1.05
C ALA A 175 9.85 2.46 -1.90
N THR A 176 11.15 2.22 -1.86
CA THR A 176 11.81 1.12 -2.59
C THR A 176 12.65 0.27 -1.66
N TRP A 177 12.73 -1.03 -1.93
CA TRP A 177 13.59 -1.98 -1.21
C TRP A 177 14.49 -2.69 -2.20
N ALA A 178 15.80 -2.51 -2.04
CA ALA A 178 16.84 -3.19 -2.80
C ALA A 178 17.58 -4.20 -1.94
N SER A 179 17.95 -5.35 -2.52
CA SER A 179 18.83 -6.32 -1.86
C SER A 179 20.22 -6.32 -2.51
N PRO A 180 21.30 -6.33 -1.73
CA PRO A 180 22.67 -6.47 -2.27
C PRO A 180 22.91 -7.85 -2.91
N CYS A 181 22.09 -8.85 -2.61
CA CYS A 181 22.21 -10.22 -3.10
C CYS A 181 21.21 -10.56 -4.20
N ASP A 182 20.42 -9.61 -4.67
CA ASP A 182 19.55 -9.79 -5.82
C ASP A 182 20.38 -10.02 -7.09
N VAL A 183 20.20 -11.17 -7.73
CA VAL A 183 20.93 -11.54 -8.96
C VAL A 183 20.18 -11.14 -10.24
N PHE A 184 18.92 -10.76 -10.13
CA PHE A 184 18.08 -10.38 -11.27
C PHE A 184 18.03 -8.87 -11.48
N VAL A 185 17.92 -8.07 -10.41
CA VAL A 185 17.91 -6.60 -10.52
C VAL A 185 19.25 -6.05 -10.08
N ARG A 186 20.12 -5.84 -11.05
CA ARG A 186 21.49 -5.42 -10.81
C ARG A 186 21.90 -4.27 -11.73
N PRO A 187 22.75 -3.35 -11.22
CA PRO A 187 23.16 -3.19 -9.81
C PRO A 187 21.96 -2.81 -8.91
N ALA A 188 22.06 -3.04 -7.59
CA ALA A 188 20.98 -2.75 -6.64
C ALA A 188 20.56 -1.25 -6.66
N SER A 189 21.44 -0.36 -7.07
CA SER A 189 21.16 1.07 -7.24
C SER A 189 20.09 1.38 -8.29
N THR A 190 19.80 0.44 -9.22
CA THR A 190 18.73 0.62 -10.23
C THR A 190 17.32 0.60 -9.64
N VAL A 191 17.21 0.14 -8.39
CA VAL A 191 15.92 0.08 -7.66
C VAL A 191 15.51 1.44 -7.11
N ALA A 192 16.49 2.27 -6.72
CA ALA A 192 16.23 3.56 -6.09
C ALA A 192 15.52 4.54 -7.04
N LEU A 193 14.69 5.42 -6.47
CA LEU A 193 14.04 6.54 -7.17
C LEU A 193 14.37 7.86 -6.49
N ALA A 194 14.53 8.90 -7.28
CA ALA A 194 14.63 10.25 -6.73
C ALA A 194 13.28 10.65 -6.08
N GLY A 195 13.33 11.15 -4.85
CA GLY A 195 12.15 11.54 -4.07
C GLY A 195 11.49 10.41 -3.28
N ALA A 196 11.88 9.15 -3.47
CA ALA A 196 11.36 8.03 -2.69
C ALA A 196 12.19 7.77 -1.42
N GLU A 197 11.58 7.09 -0.45
CA GLU A 197 12.30 6.46 0.64
C GLU A 197 13.00 5.20 0.13
N ASN A 198 14.33 5.27 -0.06
CA ASN A 198 15.10 4.17 -0.63
C ASN A 198 15.76 3.35 0.48
N ARG A 199 15.38 2.08 0.60
CA ARG A 199 15.84 1.16 1.64
C ARG A 199 16.67 0.02 1.06
N THR A 200 17.62 -0.48 1.86
CA THR A 200 18.43 -1.67 1.55
C THR A 200 18.09 -2.75 2.55
N THR A 201 17.78 -3.95 2.06
CA THR A 201 17.50 -5.12 2.91
C THR A 201 18.79 -5.83 3.33
N ALA A 202 18.66 -6.84 4.19
CA ALA A 202 19.69 -7.86 4.33
C ALA A 202 19.97 -8.54 2.98
N CYS A 203 20.94 -9.45 2.95
CA CYS A 203 21.27 -10.25 1.75
C CYS A 203 20.11 -11.24 1.45
N LEU A 204 19.16 -10.82 0.63
CA LEU A 204 17.99 -11.60 0.21
C LEU A 204 18.05 -11.90 -1.30
N GLY A 205 17.59 -13.06 -1.70
CA GLY A 205 17.36 -13.37 -3.11
C GLY A 205 16.17 -12.57 -3.66
N HIS A 206 16.08 -12.43 -4.98
CA HIS A 206 15.05 -11.64 -5.65
C HIS A 206 13.62 -11.96 -5.19
N THR A 207 13.30 -13.25 -5.09
CA THR A 207 11.97 -13.71 -4.67
C THR A 207 11.81 -13.81 -3.16
N ASP A 208 12.87 -13.60 -2.38
CA ASP A 208 12.78 -13.66 -0.92
C ASP A 208 12.29 -12.33 -0.34
N LEU A 209 12.46 -11.20 -1.07
CA LEU A 209 12.04 -9.89 -0.59
C LEU A 209 10.55 -9.85 -0.21
N HIS A 210 9.67 -10.44 -1.03
CA HIS A 210 8.24 -10.46 -0.73
C HIS A 210 7.82 -11.58 0.25
N ARG A 211 8.79 -12.36 0.76
CA ARG A 211 8.58 -13.41 1.77
C ARG A 211 9.23 -13.10 3.11
N ASP A 212 10.14 -12.16 3.15
CA ASP A 212 10.91 -11.82 4.35
C ASP A 212 10.05 -11.11 5.39
N ALA A 213 10.30 -11.42 6.68
CA ALA A 213 9.51 -10.88 7.77
C ALA A 213 9.88 -9.43 8.11
N ALA A 214 11.16 -9.07 7.98
CA ALA A 214 11.61 -7.70 8.24
C ALA A 214 11.13 -6.77 7.13
N VAL A 215 11.21 -7.21 5.86
CA VAL A 215 10.64 -6.46 4.73
C VAL A 215 9.13 -6.25 4.91
N HIS A 216 8.39 -7.30 5.34
CA HIS A 216 6.95 -7.13 5.63
C HIS A 216 6.71 -6.08 6.73
N ALA A 217 7.46 -6.13 7.85
CA ALA A 217 7.29 -5.17 8.94
C ALA A 217 7.54 -3.73 8.47
N ASP A 218 8.59 -3.53 7.68
CA ASP A 218 8.93 -2.23 7.09
C ASP A 218 7.85 -1.74 6.12
N VAL A 219 7.33 -2.63 5.26
CA VAL A 219 6.24 -2.31 4.32
C VAL A 219 4.98 -1.95 5.08
N ALA A 220 4.59 -2.75 6.08
CA ALA A 220 3.41 -2.49 6.89
C ALA A 220 3.51 -1.13 7.62
N ALA A 221 4.68 -0.77 8.13
CA ALA A 221 4.91 0.53 8.75
C ALA A 221 4.87 1.71 7.76
N HIS A 222 5.17 1.46 6.47
CA HIS A 222 5.13 2.50 5.43
C HIS A 222 3.70 2.78 4.95
N ILE A 223 2.84 1.76 4.87
CA ILE A 223 1.48 1.86 4.34
C ILE A 223 0.39 2.05 5.42
N GLY A 224 0.73 1.80 6.70
CA GLY A 224 -0.19 1.85 7.85
C GLY A 224 -0.40 3.20 8.50
#